data_7c434d1fe24b8dec88de1fdf44640d44
#
_entry.id   7c434d1fe24b8dec88de1fdf44640d44
#
_cell.length_a   1.000
_cell.length_b   1.000
_cell.length_c   1.000
_cell.angle_alpha   90.00
_cell.angle_beta   90.00
_cell.angle_gamma   90.00
#
_symmetry.space_group_name_H-M   'P 1'
#
loop_
_entity.id
_entity.type
_entity.pdbx_description
1 polymer ?
#
loop_
_entity_poly.entity_id
_entity_poly.type
_entity_poly.pdbx_seq_one_letter_code
_entity_poly.pdbx_strand_id
1 'polypeptide(L)'
;MISYIKSILGLNTDTKVIEQGAVIIDVRSAGEFATGHIKGALNIPLEIVESKAEDLKKYPQVVVYCRSGNRSGQACKYLTQSGLNNVIDAGSINDAQILLDASGKQDAKIVKDEVHPLLQPKNLRKDKSLMKVLIPTDFSVQADYSYLMVKKLEEQLNVEIHFLHIMDFPDTVTMDENGLIETCGEIDVMYIKDQKKIADQKLSQLKVQYGSHINTHLKFGKITNTIVSFASENHFDLIVMGTKGTWGLQEKLSSTQAQMIARISDVPLLSLMCDRSDLIIRDILFVHDFMEDDKTDLPLMHKFSEFFDANFHFLYIQAESSTVDNDVLLKNMDEYAQSHGISKFEKHALKTSDIENGVKSFLKSQDADIVFIGTHGKGGFFHKSAAESLIKHLYKPIISFHL
;
A
#
# COMPACT_ATOMS: atom_id res chain seq x y z
N MET A 1 33.75 14.07 -35.24
CA MET A 1 34.73 14.46 -34.21
C MET A 1 34.22 14.24 -32.78
N ILE A 2 32.95 14.53 -32.44
CA ILE A 2 32.36 14.28 -31.10
C ILE A 2 32.21 12.80 -30.75
N SER A 3 31.92 11.92 -31.72
CA SER A 3 31.80 10.46 -31.50
C SER A 3 33.13 9.78 -31.15
N TYR A 4 34.25 10.30 -31.68
CA TYR A 4 35.59 9.78 -31.43
C TYR A 4 36.12 10.10 -30.02
N ILE A 5 35.74 11.28 -29.48
CA ILE A 5 36.14 11.68 -28.12
C ILE A 5 35.37 10.87 -27.07
N LYS A 6 34.11 10.48 -27.34
CA LYS A 6 33.27 9.68 -26.41
C LYS A 6 33.75 8.23 -26.31
N SER A 7 34.31 7.64 -27.40
CA SER A 7 34.85 6.28 -27.37
C SER A 7 36.13 6.18 -26.54
N ILE A 8 36.93 7.24 -26.44
CA ILE A 8 38.18 7.28 -25.65
C ILE A 8 37.86 7.39 -24.13
N LEU A 9 36.72 7.91 -23.75
CA LEU A 9 36.30 8.10 -22.34
C LEU A 9 35.56 6.88 -21.76
N GLY A 10 35.43 5.78 -22.50
CA GLY A 10 34.75 4.56 -22.00
C GLY A 10 33.28 4.72 -21.70
N LEU A 11 32.64 5.81 -22.19
CA LEU A 11 31.20 6.02 -22.06
C LEU A 11 30.49 5.24 -23.16
N ASN A 12 30.04 4.04 -22.84
CA ASN A 12 29.08 3.28 -23.63
C ASN A 12 27.78 4.07 -23.73
N THR A 13 27.69 4.96 -24.71
CA THR A 13 26.43 5.59 -25.08
C THR A 13 25.80 4.76 -26.19
N ASP A 14 25.08 3.71 -25.83
CA ASP A 14 23.93 3.31 -26.62
C ASP A 14 22.97 4.50 -26.59
N THR A 15 23.05 5.36 -27.61
CA THR A 15 22.10 6.47 -27.79
C THR A 15 20.75 5.82 -28.03
N LYS A 16 19.92 5.77 -26.98
CA LYS A 16 18.53 5.32 -27.08
C LYS A 16 17.83 6.25 -28.06
N VAL A 17 17.54 5.77 -29.25
CA VAL A 17 16.83 6.54 -30.29
C VAL A 17 15.36 6.16 -30.23
N ILE A 18 14.50 7.16 -30.14
CA ILE A 18 13.06 6.94 -30.15
C ILE A 18 12.56 6.92 -31.61
N GLU A 19 11.98 5.80 -32.01
CA GLU A 19 11.44 5.58 -33.35
C GLU A 19 10.17 6.38 -33.61
N GLN A 20 9.91 6.64 -34.88
CA GLN A 20 8.63 7.24 -35.27
C GLN A 20 7.49 6.24 -35.03
N GLY A 21 6.42 6.66 -34.35
CA GLY A 21 5.32 5.77 -33.97
C GLY A 21 5.51 5.04 -32.64
N ALA A 22 6.62 5.27 -31.93
CA ALA A 22 6.79 4.74 -30.60
C ALA A 22 5.69 5.20 -29.65
N VAL A 23 5.23 4.29 -28.79
CA VAL A 23 4.28 4.61 -27.70
C VAL A 23 5.08 4.90 -26.42
N ILE A 24 4.65 5.93 -25.70
CA ILE A 24 5.25 6.32 -24.42
C ILE A 24 4.32 5.81 -23.31
N ILE A 25 4.87 5.10 -22.35
CA ILE A 25 4.12 4.49 -21.25
C ILE A 25 4.64 4.99 -19.91
N ASP A 26 3.74 5.53 -19.12
CA ASP A 26 3.95 5.83 -17.72
C ASP A 26 3.49 4.64 -16.88
N VAL A 27 4.42 3.98 -16.20
CA VAL A 27 4.11 2.83 -15.34
C VAL A 27 3.93 3.22 -13.88
N ARG A 28 3.70 4.51 -13.61
CA ARG A 28 3.29 4.99 -12.29
C ARG A 28 1.79 4.75 -12.09
N SER A 29 1.34 4.91 -10.85
CA SER A 29 -0.09 4.88 -10.55
C SER A 29 -0.87 5.98 -11.30
N ALA A 30 -2.17 5.80 -11.45
CA ALA A 30 -3.04 6.80 -12.08
C ALA A 30 -3.02 8.14 -11.33
N GLY A 31 -2.92 8.09 -9.99
CA GLY A 31 -2.76 9.29 -9.15
C GLY A 31 -1.48 10.06 -9.45
N GLU A 32 -0.33 9.38 -9.55
CA GLU A 32 0.93 10.00 -9.94
C GLU A 32 0.88 10.57 -11.37
N PHE A 33 0.22 9.87 -12.29
CA PHE A 33 0.03 10.32 -13.67
C PHE A 33 -0.75 11.64 -13.73
N ALA A 34 -1.86 11.74 -12.98
CA ALA A 34 -2.70 12.93 -12.91
C ALA A 34 -1.96 14.14 -12.31
N THR A 35 -0.97 13.93 -11.42
CA THR A 35 -0.17 15.02 -10.85
C THR A 35 0.79 15.66 -11.85
N GLY A 36 1.05 15.00 -12.99
CA GLY A 36 1.88 15.46 -14.08
C GLY A 36 2.52 14.30 -14.83
N HIS A 37 2.36 14.27 -16.14
CA HIS A 37 2.86 13.23 -17.02
C HIS A 37 3.36 13.83 -18.35
N ILE A 38 4.06 13.03 -19.14
CA ILE A 38 4.50 13.44 -20.48
C ILE A 38 3.29 13.43 -21.41
N LYS A 39 3.03 14.54 -22.08
CA LYS A 39 1.90 14.69 -23.00
C LYS A 39 1.89 13.58 -24.06
N GLY A 40 0.77 12.90 -24.16
CA GLY A 40 0.59 11.77 -25.09
C GLY A 40 1.08 10.41 -24.54
N ALA A 41 1.58 10.36 -23.33
CA ALA A 41 1.87 9.09 -22.68
C ALA A 41 0.57 8.35 -22.29
N LEU A 42 0.61 7.03 -22.37
CA LEU A 42 -0.43 6.16 -21.83
C LEU A 42 -0.07 5.76 -20.39
N ASN A 43 -1.02 5.86 -19.50
CA ASN A 43 -0.82 5.32 -18.15
C ASN A 43 -1.17 3.83 -18.13
N ILE A 44 -0.16 3.01 -17.92
CA ILE A 44 -0.29 1.56 -17.73
C ILE A 44 0.53 1.19 -16.48
N PRO A 45 -0.07 1.21 -15.30
CA PRO A 45 0.63 0.89 -14.05
C PRO A 45 1.41 -0.42 -14.12
N LEU A 46 2.54 -0.49 -13.40
CA LEU A 46 3.46 -1.63 -13.41
C LEU A 46 2.73 -2.96 -13.15
N GLU A 47 1.72 -2.95 -12.28
CA GLU A 47 0.95 -4.10 -11.83
C GLU A 47 0.16 -4.78 -12.96
N ILE A 48 -0.18 -4.02 -14.00
CA ILE A 48 -0.98 -4.51 -15.13
C ILE A 48 -0.21 -4.50 -16.46
N VAL A 49 1.02 -3.98 -16.48
CA VAL A 49 1.80 -3.79 -17.72
C VAL A 49 2.04 -5.12 -18.45
N GLU A 50 2.29 -6.20 -17.73
CA GLU A 50 2.49 -7.52 -18.29
C GLU A 50 1.24 -8.04 -19.03
N SER A 51 0.06 -7.86 -18.44
CA SER A 51 -1.22 -8.24 -19.05
C SER A 51 -1.55 -7.45 -20.31
N LYS A 52 -0.91 -6.29 -20.52
CA LYS A 52 -1.05 -5.43 -21.69
C LYS A 52 0.00 -5.66 -22.77
N ALA A 53 0.91 -6.61 -22.57
CA ALA A 53 1.99 -6.87 -23.51
C ALA A 53 1.50 -7.16 -24.93
N GLU A 54 0.44 -7.96 -25.08
CA GLU A 54 -0.13 -8.27 -26.42
C GLU A 54 -0.67 -7.01 -27.13
N ASP A 55 -1.35 -6.13 -26.38
CA ASP A 55 -1.88 -4.87 -26.94
C ASP A 55 -0.74 -3.93 -27.37
N LEU A 56 0.42 -4.04 -26.77
CA LEU A 56 1.58 -3.21 -27.04
C LEU A 56 2.41 -3.67 -28.24
N LYS A 57 2.30 -4.90 -28.67
CA LYS A 57 3.00 -5.44 -29.86
C LYS A 57 2.67 -4.73 -31.17
N LYS A 58 1.55 -4.01 -31.23
CA LYS A 58 1.15 -3.21 -32.41
C LYS A 58 2.04 -1.97 -32.62
N TYR A 59 2.79 -1.54 -31.62
CA TYR A 59 3.67 -0.37 -31.72
C TYR A 59 5.08 -0.79 -32.13
N PRO A 60 5.75 -0.02 -32.99
CA PRO A 60 7.12 -0.34 -33.43
C PRO A 60 8.11 -0.30 -32.27
N GLN A 61 7.86 0.53 -31.26
CA GLN A 61 8.69 0.67 -30.07
C GLN A 61 7.85 1.09 -28.87
N VAL A 62 8.21 0.59 -27.70
CA VAL A 62 7.59 0.93 -26.42
C VAL A 62 8.62 1.63 -25.52
N VAL A 63 8.34 2.87 -25.12
CA VAL A 63 9.20 3.67 -24.25
C VAL A 63 8.55 3.77 -22.89
N VAL A 64 9.23 3.26 -21.85
CA VAL A 64 8.65 3.14 -20.51
C VAL A 64 9.38 4.09 -19.56
N TYR A 65 8.63 4.84 -18.76
CA TYR A 65 9.19 5.66 -17.69
C TYR A 65 8.39 5.53 -16.39
N CYS A 66 9.00 5.96 -15.28
CA CYS A 66 8.34 6.06 -13.99
C CYS A 66 8.84 7.27 -13.20
N ARG A 67 8.74 7.27 -11.87
CA ARG A 67 9.22 8.38 -11.03
C ARG A 67 10.75 8.42 -10.92
N SER A 68 11.40 7.27 -10.76
CA SER A 68 12.83 7.15 -10.41
C SER A 68 13.63 6.13 -11.24
N GLY A 69 13.02 5.49 -12.22
CA GLY A 69 13.65 4.47 -13.06
C GLY A 69 13.51 3.02 -12.55
N ASN A 70 13.12 2.80 -11.31
CA ASN A 70 13.03 1.44 -10.76
C ASN A 70 11.85 0.64 -11.35
N ARG A 71 10.63 1.21 -11.34
CA ARG A 71 9.43 0.58 -11.93
C ARG A 71 9.54 0.42 -13.44
N SER A 72 10.11 1.40 -14.15
CA SER A 72 10.32 1.30 -15.60
C SER A 72 11.30 0.21 -15.97
N GLY A 73 12.38 0.01 -15.21
CA GLY A 73 13.30 -1.11 -15.41
C GLY A 73 12.65 -2.48 -15.18
N GLN A 74 11.72 -2.60 -14.22
CA GLN A 74 10.95 -3.82 -14.02
C GLN A 74 9.96 -4.05 -15.15
N ALA A 75 9.22 -3.01 -15.56
CA ALA A 75 8.28 -3.08 -16.67
C ALA A 75 8.95 -3.51 -17.97
N CYS A 76 10.14 -2.97 -18.26
CA CYS A 76 10.93 -3.42 -19.42
C CYS A 76 11.26 -4.90 -19.38
N LYS A 77 11.62 -5.44 -18.20
CA LYS A 77 11.88 -6.88 -18.04
C LYS A 77 10.62 -7.70 -18.32
N TYR A 78 9.47 -7.33 -17.75
CA TYR A 78 8.19 -8.03 -17.95
C TYR A 78 7.78 -8.02 -19.41
N LEU A 79 7.82 -6.86 -20.06
CA LEU A 79 7.46 -6.71 -21.46
C LEU A 79 8.40 -7.50 -22.39
N THR A 80 9.69 -7.49 -22.11
CA THR A 80 10.67 -8.29 -22.89
C THR A 80 10.44 -9.78 -22.70
N GLN A 81 10.16 -10.25 -21.48
CA GLN A 81 9.82 -11.65 -21.21
C GLN A 81 8.51 -12.08 -21.88
N SER A 82 7.57 -11.13 -22.06
CA SER A 82 6.31 -11.34 -22.80
C SER A 82 6.48 -11.21 -24.33
N GLY A 83 7.72 -11.12 -24.83
CA GLY A 83 8.04 -11.18 -26.25
C GLY A 83 8.05 -9.84 -27.00
N LEU A 84 8.10 -8.70 -26.28
CA LEU A 84 8.37 -7.40 -26.90
C LEU A 84 9.89 -7.19 -27.03
N ASN A 85 10.38 -7.01 -28.26
CA ASN A 85 11.82 -6.91 -28.53
C ASN A 85 12.34 -5.47 -28.58
N ASN A 86 11.46 -4.48 -28.71
CA ASN A 86 11.83 -3.06 -28.82
C ASN A 86 11.22 -2.23 -27.69
N VAL A 87 11.72 -2.48 -26.46
CA VAL A 87 11.29 -1.76 -25.25
C VAL A 87 12.48 -0.94 -24.74
N ILE A 88 12.25 0.35 -24.51
CA ILE A 88 13.24 1.28 -23.96
C ILE A 88 12.83 1.65 -22.54
N ASP A 89 13.73 1.42 -21.58
CA ASP A 89 13.66 2.04 -20.26
C ASP A 89 14.16 3.48 -20.35
N ALA A 90 13.25 4.43 -20.23
CA ALA A 90 13.56 5.86 -20.24
C ALA A 90 13.86 6.41 -18.83
N GLY A 91 13.79 5.58 -17.79
CA GLY A 91 14.17 5.98 -16.44
C GLY A 91 13.10 6.81 -15.72
N SER A 92 13.51 7.94 -15.15
CA SER A 92 12.57 8.88 -14.51
C SER A 92 11.78 9.71 -15.54
N ILE A 93 10.70 10.35 -15.10
CA ILE A 93 9.92 11.25 -15.95
C ILE A 93 10.78 12.37 -16.55
N ASN A 94 11.78 12.86 -15.79
CA ASN A 94 12.70 13.90 -16.27
C ASN A 94 13.68 13.33 -17.31
N ASP A 95 14.21 12.13 -17.09
CA ASP A 95 15.09 11.46 -18.06
C ASP A 95 14.34 11.15 -19.35
N ALA A 96 13.10 10.69 -19.23
CA ALA A 96 12.23 10.44 -20.38
C ALA A 96 11.93 11.73 -21.17
N GLN A 97 11.70 12.84 -20.49
CA GLN A 97 11.53 14.15 -21.15
C GLN A 97 12.78 14.57 -21.91
N ILE A 98 13.96 14.44 -21.30
CA ILE A 98 15.24 14.75 -21.96
C ILE A 98 15.45 13.88 -23.20
N LEU A 99 15.14 12.59 -23.10
CA LEU A 99 15.26 11.63 -24.21
C LEU A 99 14.30 11.99 -25.37
N LEU A 100 13.08 12.40 -25.08
CA LEU A 100 12.09 12.85 -26.06
C LEU A 100 12.50 14.14 -26.75
N ASP A 101 12.97 15.12 -26.00
CA ASP A 101 13.46 16.39 -26.52
C ASP A 101 14.66 16.19 -27.46
N ALA A 102 15.58 15.31 -27.06
CA ALA A 102 16.74 14.94 -27.89
C ALA A 102 16.35 14.19 -29.18
N SER A 103 15.20 13.52 -29.19
CA SER A 103 14.65 12.79 -30.34
C SER A 103 13.75 13.65 -31.24
N GLY A 104 13.68 14.97 -31.03
CA GLY A 104 12.90 15.93 -31.83
C GLY A 104 11.41 15.95 -31.54
N LYS A 105 10.95 15.28 -30.48
CA LYS A 105 9.52 15.29 -30.07
C LYS A 105 9.26 16.42 -29.06
N GLN A 106 9.52 17.67 -29.44
CA GLN A 106 9.42 18.85 -28.56
C GLN A 106 8.00 19.17 -28.09
N ASP A 107 6.97 18.58 -28.68
CA ASP A 107 5.57 18.76 -28.24
C ASP A 107 5.19 17.87 -27.03
N ALA A 108 6.03 16.94 -26.65
CA ALA A 108 5.82 16.02 -25.54
C ALA A 108 6.26 16.62 -24.19
N LYS A 109 5.68 17.75 -23.80
CA LYS A 109 5.97 18.41 -22.50
C LYS A 109 5.22 17.74 -21.35
N ILE A 110 5.76 17.86 -20.14
CA ILE A 110 5.06 17.44 -18.92
C ILE A 110 3.82 18.31 -18.75
N VAL A 111 2.65 17.68 -18.73
CA VAL A 111 1.35 18.32 -18.54
C VAL A 111 0.71 17.80 -17.25
N LYS A 112 -0.15 18.61 -16.65
CA LYS A 112 -1.07 18.16 -15.59
C LYS A 112 -2.44 18.07 -16.20
N ASP A 113 -3.12 16.95 -16.01
CA ASP A 113 -4.53 16.89 -16.36
C ASP A 113 -5.31 17.81 -15.41
N GLU A 114 -6.17 18.65 -15.96
CA GLU A 114 -7.24 19.21 -15.15
C GLU A 114 -8.09 18.03 -14.72
N VAL A 115 -8.25 17.84 -13.42
CA VAL A 115 -9.03 16.75 -12.82
C VAL A 115 -10.39 16.70 -13.54
N HIS A 116 -10.63 15.62 -14.28
CA HIS A 116 -11.88 15.48 -15.05
C HIS A 116 -13.08 15.66 -14.10
N PRO A 117 -14.08 16.50 -14.42
CA PRO A 117 -15.19 16.83 -13.51
C PRO A 117 -15.95 15.62 -12.94
N LEU A 118 -15.86 14.47 -13.61
CA LEU A 118 -16.44 13.19 -13.16
C LEU A 118 -15.60 12.50 -12.04
N LEU A 119 -14.37 12.96 -11.78
CA LEU A 119 -13.48 12.47 -10.71
C LEU A 119 -13.43 13.44 -9.51
N GLN A 120 -14.17 14.57 -9.57
CA GLN A 120 -14.35 15.37 -8.37
C GLN A 120 -15.22 14.57 -7.40
N PRO A 121 -14.74 14.25 -6.18
CA PRO A 121 -15.61 13.69 -5.16
C PRO A 121 -16.76 14.68 -4.99
N LYS A 122 -18.01 14.21 -5.12
CA LYS A 122 -19.18 14.95 -4.65
C LYS A 122 -18.81 15.46 -3.26
N ASN A 123 -19.19 16.68 -2.89
CA ASN A 123 -18.96 17.29 -1.57
C ASN A 123 -19.29 16.31 -0.45
N LEU A 124 -18.42 15.34 -0.22
CA LEU A 124 -18.52 14.36 0.85
C LEU A 124 -18.21 15.11 2.15
N ARG A 125 -18.98 14.84 3.16
CA ARG A 125 -18.75 15.43 4.49
C ARG A 125 -17.42 14.90 4.99
N LYS A 126 -16.46 15.78 5.22
CA LYS A 126 -15.19 15.39 5.84
C LYS A 126 -15.43 15.09 7.32
N ASP A 127 -14.91 13.94 7.80
CA ASP A 127 -14.90 13.63 9.22
C ASP A 127 -14.18 14.73 10.01
N LYS A 128 -14.81 15.20 11.09
CA LYS A 128 -14.22 16.20 11.99
C LYS A 128 -13.51 15.56 13.17
N SER A 129 -13.80 14.29 13.47
CA SER A 129 -13.09 13.55 14.52
C SER A 129 -11.66 13.27 14.08
N LEU A 130 -10.71 13.52 14.98
CA LEU A 130 -9.32 13.27 14.71
C LEU A 130 -9.05 11.75 14.76
N MET A 131 -8.43 11.20 13.73
CA MET A 131 -7.98 9.83 13.67
C MET A 131 -6.45 9.80 13.73
N LYS A 132 -5.88 9.16 14.73
CA LYS A 132 -4.44 8.99 14.87
C LYS A 132 -3.96 7.77 14.10
N VAL A 133 -3.06 7.98 13.16
CA VAL A 133 -2.51 6.92 12.31
C VAL A 133 -1.02 6.74 12.57
N LEU A 134 -0.62 5.51 12.87
CA LEU A 134 0.77 5.11 13.04
C LEU A 134 1.31 4.47 11.76
N ILE A 135 2.43 4.98 11.27
CA ILE A 135 3.17 4.43 10.13
C ILE A 135 4.54 3.96 10.62
N PRO A 136 4.72 2.67 10.93
CA PRO A 136 6.05 2.11 11.16
C PRO A 136 6.92 2.27 9.91
N THR A 137 8.17 2.72 10.09
CA THR A 137 9.06 2.98 8.97
C THR A 137 10.46 2.41 9.17
N ASP A 138 10.98 1.75 8.15
CA ASP A 138 12.38 1.41 7.97
C ASP A 138 13.04 2.30 6.88
N PHE A 139 12.33 3.37 6.49
CA PHE A 139 12.69 4.30 5.42
C PHE A 139 12.71 3.66 4.03
N SER A 140 12.00 2.58 3.85
CA SER A 140 11.82 1.91 2.56
C SER A 140 10.70 2.53 1.74
N VAL A 141 10.66 2.20 0.45
CA VAL A 141 9.56 2.60 -0.46
C VAL A 141 8.20 2.08 0.02
N GLN A 142 8.16 0.97 0.75
CA GLN A 142 6.92 0.43 1.31
C GLN A 142 6.34 1.35 2.40
N ALA A 143 7.19 1.99 3.20
CA ALA A 143 6.75 3.01 4.13
C ALA A 143 6.21 4.27 3.41
N ASP A 144 6.78 4.61 2.24
CA ASP A 144 6.24 5.68 1.40
C ASP A 144 4.84 5.33 0.88
N TYR A 145 4.60 4.08 0.48
CA TYR A 145 3.26 3.60 0.08
C TYR A 145 2.25 3.71 1.22
N SER A 146 2.68 3.43 2.45
CA SER A 146 1.84 3.61 3.64
C SER A 146 1.41 5.07 3.81
N TYR A 147 2.35 6.00 3.65
CA TYR A 147 2.06 7.43 3.70
C TYR A 147 1.08 7.85 2.60
N LEU A 148 1.31 7.43 1.36
CA LEU A 148 0.44 7.73 0.23
C LEU A 148 -0.99 7.20 0.45
N MET A 149 -1.12 6.00 1.02
CA MET A 149 -2.42 5.46 1.39
C MET A 149 -3.11 6.28 2.49
N VAL A 150 -2.37 6.73 3.51
CA VAL A 150 -2.91 7.61 4.55
C VAL A 150 -3.35 8.96 3.98
N LYS A 151 -2.58 9.52 3.04
CA LYS A 151 -2.98 10.73 2.30
C LYS A 151 -4.27 10.54 1.52
N LYS A 152 -4.52 9.32 1.02
CA LYS A 152 -5.78 8.98 0.37
C LYS A 152 -6.95 8.96 1.36
N LEU A 153 -6.74 8.40 2.55
CA LEU A 153 -7.74 8.44 3.62
C LEU A 153 -8.02 9.88 4.08
N GLU A 154 -6.99 10.73 4.12
CA GLU A 154 -7.10 12.14 4.53
C GLU A 154 -8.00 12.99 3.61
N GLU A 155 -8.30 12.53 2.39
CA GLU A 155 -9.26 13.20 1.51
C GLU A 155 -10.66 13.27 2.14
N GLN A 156 -11.03 12.29 2.97
CA GLN A 156 -12.34 12.16 3.61
C GLN A 156 -12.27 12.23 5.15
N LEU A 157 -11.17 11.79 5.75
CA LEU A 157 -10.98 11.71 7.20
C LEU A 157 -10.05 12.83 7.68
N ASN A 158 -10.18 13.19 8.95
CA ASN A 158 -9.26 14.11 9.60
C ASN A 158 -8.17 13.28 10.30
N VAL A 159 -6.96 13.26 9.75
CA VAL A 159 -5.90 12.32 10.14
C VAL A 159 -4.72 13.04 10.76
N GLU A 160 -4.24 12.55 11.90
CA GLU A 160 -2.95 12.89 12.49
C GLU A 160 -1.93 11.80 12.20
N ILE A 161 -0.86 12.13 11.46
CA ILE A 161 0.10 11.17 10.95
C ILE A 161 1.33 11.09 11.85
N HIS A 162 1.67 9.86 12.28
CA HIS A 162 2.83 9.57 13.11
C HIS A 162 3.70 8.51 12.45
N PHE A 163 4.97 8.85 12.18
CA PHE A 163 5.98 7.87 11.78
C PHE A 163 6.72 7.34 13.01
N LEU A 164 6.89 6.03 13.05
CA LEU A 164 7.66 5.35 14.11
C LEU A 164 8.82 4.56 13.49
N HIS A 165 10.05 4.97 13.82
CA HIS A 165 11.22 4.14 13.54
C HIS A 165 11.68 3.42 14.80
N ILE A 166 12.03 2.14 14.66
CA ILE A 166 12.47 1.31 15.76
C ILE A 166 13.90 0.84 15.47
N MET A 167 14.78 1.11 16.41
CA MET A 167 16.12 0.58 16.40
C MET A 167 16.13 -0.75 17.16
N ASP A 168 16.28 -1.85 16.41
CA ASP A 168 16.31 -3.21 16.98
C ASP A 168 17.70 -3.51 17.53
N PHE A 169 17.86 -3.28 18.83
CA PHE A 169 19.02 -3.67 19.60
C PHE A 169 18.68 -4.80 20.57
N PRO A 170 19.69 -5.55 21.05
CA PRO A 170 19.49 -6.50 22.13
C PRO A 170 18.85 -5.85 23.36
N ASP A 171 18.13 -6.63 24.18
CA ASP A 171 17.45 -6.17 25.39
C ASP A 171 18.42 -5.61 26.45
N THR A 172 19.73 -5.82 26.24
CA THR A 172 20.82 -5.24 27.06
C THR A 172 21.07 -3.76 26.76
N VAL A 173 20.43 -3.20 25.75
CA VAL A 173 20.51 -1.78 25.36
C VAL A 173 19.19 -1.12 25.67
N THR A 174 19.23 -0.11 26.54
CA THR A 174 18.08 0.71 26.90
C THR A 174 18.35 2.18 26.61
N MET A 175 17.30 2.95 26.42
CA MET A 175 17.36 4.40 26.31
C MET A 175 16.27 5.01 27.18
N ASP A 176 16.68 5.92 28.07
CA ASP A 176 15.75 6.64 28.92
C ASP A 176 14.99 7.76 28.15
N GLU A 177 14.05 8.42 28.84
CA GLU A 177 13.25 9.52 28.28
C GLU A 177 14.12 10.74 27.86
N ASN A 178 15.29 10.89 28.44
CA ASN A 178 16.26 11.96 28.14
C ASN A 178 17.20 11.58 26.98
N GLY A 179 17.08 10.38 26.45
CA GLY A 179 17.94 9.86 25.37
C GLY A 179 19.29 9.34 25.85
N LEU A 180 19.47 9.12 27.16
CA LEU A 180 20.65 8.45 27.71
C LEU A 180 20.61 6.97 27.36
N ILE A 181 21.68 6.49 26.74
CA ILE A 181 21.83 5.09 26.34
C ILE A 181 22.64 4.33 27.39
N GLU A 182 22.06 3.30 27.95
CA GLU A 182 22.68 2.37 28.84
C GLU A 182 22.85 1.00 28.18
N THR A 183 23.99 0.36 28.38
CA THR A 183 24.29 -0.98 27.86
C THR A 183 24.83 -1.87 28.94
N CYS A 184 24.35 -3.11 29.03
CA CYS A 184 24.95 -4.18 29.79
C CYS A 184 25.61 -5.16 28.83
N GLY A 185 26.92 -5.03 28.56
CA GLY A 185 27.65 -5.92 27.68
C GLY A 185 28.68 -5.21 26.78
N GLU A 186 29.23 -5.93 25.80
CA GLU A 186 30.31 -5.49 24.92
C GLU A 186 29.87 -4.56 23.76
N ILE A 187 28.61 -4.10 23.74
CA ILE A 187 28.12 -3.24 22.64
C ILE A 187 28.69 -1.83 22.80
N ASP A 188 29.37 -1.36 21.77
CA ASP A 188 29.95 -0.02 21.74
C ASP A 188 28.84 1.06 21.74
N VAL A 189 28.78 1.82 22.83
CA VAL A 189 27.86 2.95 23.02
C VAL A 189 28.02 4.00 21.90
N MET A 190 29.24 4.18 21.40
CA MET A 190 29.46 5.14 20.27
C MET A 190 28.79 4.67 19.01
N TYR A 191 28.86 3.38 18.68
CA TYR A 191 28.14 2.81 17.56
C TYR A 191 26.61 3.04 17.65
N ILE A 192 26.04 2.83 18.83
CA ILE A 192 24.60 3.06 19.06
C ILE A 192 24.25 4.54 18.85
N LYS A 193 25.08 5.45 19.39
CA LYS A 193 24.89 6.90 19.22
C LYS A 193 24.97 7.32 17.75
N ASP A 194 25.88 6.76 16.98
CA ASP A 194 26.00 7.04 15.55
C ASP A 194 24.79 6.54 14.78
N GLN A 195 24.31 5.31 15.07
CA GLN A 195 23.09 4.78 14.46
C GLN A 195 21.86 5.62 14.82
N LYS A 196 21.75 6.05 16.09
CA LYS A 196 20.69 6.97 16.53
C LYS A 196 20.73 8.28 15.76
N LYS A 197 21.91 8.89 15.59
CA LYS A 197 22.07 10.11 14.83
C LYS A 197 21.62 9.96 13.37
N ILE A 198 21.93 8.84 12.73
CA ILE A 198 21.48 8.53 11.37
C ILE A 198 19.96 8.39 11.32
N ALA A 199 19.36 7.70 12.29
CA ALA A 199 17.92 7.56 12.39
C ALA A 199 17.20 8.91 12.57
N ASP A 200 17.69 9.74 13.49
CA ASP A 200 17.18 11.10 13.74
C ASP A 200 17.26 11.98 12.48
N GLN A 201 18.36 11.88 11.72
CA GLN A 201 18.50 12.60 10.45
C GLN A 201 17.48 12.13 9.41
N LYS A 202 17.27 10.82 9.29
CA LYS A 202 16.27 10.26 8.37
C LYS A 202 14.85 10.65 8.77
N LEU A 203 14.51 10.62 10.05
CA LEU A 203 13.21 11.10 10.55
C LEU A 203 13.00 12.60 10.28
N SER A 204 14.06 13.39 10.41
CA SER A 204 14.03 14.81 10.05
C SER A 204 13.81 15.01 8.55
N GLN A 205 14.41 14.16 7.71
CA GLN A 205 14.19 14.18 6.26
C GLN A 205 12.74 13.86 5.88
N LEU A 206 12.05 12.98 6.62
CA LEU A 206 10.61 12.73 6.40
C LEU A 206 9.78 14.01 6.59
N LYS A 207 10.12 14.85 7.60
CA LYS A 207 9.45 16.15 7.80
C LYS A 207 9.70 17.12 6.66
N VAL A 208 10.87 17.07 6.05
CA VAL A 208 11.18 17.87 4.85
C VAL A 208 10.40 17.35 3.63
N GLN A 209 10.32 16.03 3.48
CA GLN A 209 9.68 15.38 2.34
C GLN A 209 8.15 15.48 2.39
N TYR A 210 7.54 15.26 3.55
CA TYR A 210 6.08 15.15 3.71
C TYR A 210 5.43 16.37 4.38
N GLY A 211 6.21 17.26 4.94
CA GLY A 211 5.73 18.47 5.61
C GLY A 211 5.86 18.41 7.13
N SER A 212 5.80 19.59 7.76
CA SER A 212 5.97 19.72 9.23
C SER A 212 4.78 19.23 10.05
N HIS A 213 3.66 18.89 9.40
CA HIS A 213 2.44 18.39 10.05
C HIS A 213 2.54 16.94 10.50
N ILE A 214 3.57 16.19 10.05
CA ILE A 214 3.78 14.82 10.51
C ILE A 214 4.53 14.79 11.83
N ASN A 215 4.19 13.83 12.69
CA ASN A 215 4.91 13.52 13.91
C ASN A 215 5.91 12.38 13.66
N THR A 216 7.05 12.42 14.33
CA THR A 216 8.08 11.38 14.17
C THR A 216 8.56 10.89 15.52
N HIS A 217 8.72 9.58 15.65
CA HIS A 217 9.10 8.90 16.87
C HIS A 217 10.27 7.94 16.61
N LEU A 218 11.19 7.88 17.55
CA LEU A 218 12.27 6.91 17.58
C LEU A 218 12.16 6.11 18.87
N LYS A 219 12.14 4.79 18.75
CA LYS A 219 12.11 3.85 19.89
C LYS A 219 13.18 2.79 19.75
N PHE A 220 13.56 2.22 20.87
CA PHE A 220 14.46 1.06 20.97
C PHE A 220 13.63 -0.16 21.35
N GLY A 221 13.96 -1.31 20.81
CA GLY A 221 13.34 -2.58 21.21
C GLY A 221 13.01 -3.50 20.05
N LYS A 222 12.30 -4.58 20.35
CA LYS A 222 11.85 -5.55 19.35
C LYS A 222 10.74 -4.95 18.47
N ILE A 223 10.95 -4.95 17.16
CA ILE A 223 10.13 -4.22 16.19
C ILE A 223 8.64 -4.46 16.40
N THR A 224 8.19 -5.72 16.34
CA THR A 224 6.76 -6.05 16.42
C THR A 224 6.13 -5.63 17.75
N ASN A 225 6.76 -5.98 18.87
CA ASN A 225 6.24 -5.67 20.20
C ASN A 225 6.21 -4.16 20.44
N THR A 226 7.25 -3.44 20.01
CA THR A 226 7.34 -1.98 20.18
C THR A 226 6.28 -1.26 19.34
N ILE A 227 5.96 -1.74 18.10
CA ILE A 227 4.88 -1.16 17.30
C ILE A 227 3.55 -1.32 18.03
N VAL A 228 3.24 -2.54 18.48
CA VAL A 228 1.96 -2.86 19.11
C VAL A 228 1.77 -2.11 20.42
N SER A 229 2.77 -2.14 21.33
CA SER A 229 2.67 -1.43 22.60
C SER A 229 2.59 0.09 22.39
N PHE A 230 3.40 0.66 21.49
CA PHE A 230 3.34 2.09 21.19
C PHE A 230 2.00 2.51 20.61
N ALA A 231 1.41 1.71 19.72
CA ALA A 231 0.10 1.98 19.14
C ALA A 231 -1.00 1.97 20.21
N SER A 232 -1.02 0.95 21.07
CA SER A 232 -2.01 0.80 22.13
C SER A 232 -1.87 1.89 23.21
N GLU A 233 -0.66 2.09 23.75
CA GLU A 233 -0.38 3.06 24.82
C GLU A 233 -0.68 4.52 24.43
N ASN A 234 -0.52 4.85 23.16
CA ASN A 234 -0.77 6.21 22.66
C ASN A 234 -2.12 6.35 21.95
N HIS A 235 -2.99 5.36 22.07
CA HIS A 235 -4.36 5.36 21.55
C HIS A 235 -4.43 5.70 20.05
N PHE A 236 -3.68 4.97 19.25
CA PHE A 236 -3.78 5.05 17.80
C PHE A 236 -5.04 4.33 17.31
N ASP A 237 -5.68 4.89 16.29
CA ASP A 237 -6.89 4.32 15.68
C ASP A 237 -6.57 3.32 14.57
N LEU A 238 -5.38 3.44 13.96
CA LEU A 238 -4.97 2.62 12.83
C LEU A 238 -3.44 2.55 12.73
N ILE A 239 -2.93 1.35 12.48
CA ILE A 239 -1.55 1.13 12.03
C ILE A 239 -1.60 0.94 10.52
N VAL A 240 -0.71 1.60 9.76
CA VAL A 240 -0.62 1.42 8.30
C VAL A 240 0.78 0.96 7.93
N MET A 241 0.88 -0.19 7.28
CA MET A 241 2.15 -0.79 6.90
C MET A 241 2.18 -1.21 5.44
N GLY A 242 3.20 -0.74 4.73
CA GLY A 242 3.59 -1.34 3.47
C GLY A 242 4.23 -2.70 3.71
N THR A 243 3.82 -3.70 2.94
CA THR A 243 4.38 -5.05 3.00
C THR A 243 5.03 -5.39 1.68
N LYS A 244 6.11 -6.17 1.71
CA LYS A 244 6.59 -6.83 0.50
C LYS A 244 5.89 -8.18 0.41
N GLY A 245 5.19 -8.44 -0.68
CA GLY A 245 4.79 -9.79 -1.03
C GLY A 245 6.02 -10.71 -1.06
N THR A 246 5.90 -11.88 -1.67
CA THR A 246 6.95 -12.92 -1.74
C THR A 246 8.28 -12.48 -2.41
N TRP A 247 8.44 -11.22 -2.85
CA TRP A 247 9.48 -10.74 -3.78
C TRP A 247 10.62 -9.91 -3.17
N GLY A 248 10.78 -9.80 -1.85
CA GLY A 248 11.80 -8.92 -1.26
C GLY A 248 12.72 -9.56 -0.23
N LEU A 249 14.03 -9.56 -0.53
CA LEU A 249 15.09 -10.22 0.24
C LEU A 249 15.91 -9.23 1.08
N GLN A 250 15.50 -8.29 1.84
CA GLN A 250 16.44 -7.56 2.75
C GLN A 250 15.88 -6.37 3.55
N GLU A 251 14.57 -6.20 3.72
CA GLU A 251 14.06 -5.08 4.49
C GLU A 251 13.55 -5.51 5.86
N LYS A 252 13.72 -4.64 6.87
CA LYS A 252 13.38 -4.93 8.27
C LYS A 252 11.88 -5.04 8.53
N LEU A 253 11.03 -4.31 7.77
CA LEU A 253 9.58 -4.42 7.82
C LEU A 253 9.11 -5.35 6.70
N SER A 254 8.92 -6.62 7.01
CA SER A 254 8.53 -7.67 6.07
C SER A 254 7.04 -8.00 6.19
N SER A 255 6.51 -8.74 5.20
CA SER A 255 5.16 -9.32 5.28
C SER A 255 4.97 -10.15 6.56
N THR A 256 6.02 -10.80 7.04
CA THR A 256 6.00 -11.55 8.31
C THR A 256 5.74 -10.65 9.52
N GLN A 257 6.29 -9.44 9.55
CA GLN A 257 6.04 -8.50 10.66
C GLN A 257 4.60 -7.97 10.62
N ALA A 258 4.07 -7.62 9.44
CA ALA A 258 2.67 -7.23 9.31
C ALA A 258 1.73 -8.35 9.76
N GLN A 259 2.02 -9.60 9.39
CA GLN A 259 1.27 -10.77 9.87
C GLN A 259 1.32 -10.92 11.39
N MET A 260 2.50 -10.75 12.00
CA MET A 260 2.64 -10.82 13.46
C MET A 260 1.87 -9.69 14.16
N ILE A 261 1.93 -8.46 13.61
CA ILE A 261 1.18 -7.32 14.15
C ILE A 261 -0.33 -7.57 14.02
N ALA A 262 -0.82 -7.99 12.85
CA ALA A 262 -2.22 -8.34 12.64
C ALA A 262 -2.74 -9.39 13.64
N ARG A 263 -1.84 -10.26 14.10
CA ARG A 263 -2.15 -11.34 15.04
C ARG A 263 -2.25 -10.90 16.50
N ILE A 264 -1.50 -9.86 16.92
CA ILE A 264 -1.36 -9.51 18.34
C ILE A 264 -1.78 -8.09 18.68
N SER A 265 -2.10 -7.25 17.67
CA SER A 265 -2.49 -5.86 17.89
C SER A 265 -3.98 -5.72 18.09
N ASP A 266 -4.37 -5.03 19.17
CA ASP A 266 -5.76 -4.58 19.37
C ASP A 266 -6.12 -3.39 18.48
N VAL A 267 -5.11 -2.67 17.96
CA VAL A 267 -5.28 -1.57 17.00
C VAL A 267 -5.36 -2.17 15.59
N PRO A 268 -6.39 -1.83 14.80
CA PRO A 268 -6.51 -2.31 13.43
C PRO A 268 -5.25 -2.04 12.60
N LEU A 269 -4.90 -2.99 11.72
CA LEU A 269 -3.78 -2.88 10.81
C LEU A 269 -4.25 -2.80 9.36
N LEU A 270 -3.95 -1.70 8.67
CA LEU A 270 -4.06 -1.60 7.22
C LEU A 270 -2.72 -2.00 6.61
N SER A 271 -2.71 -3.06 5.84
CA SER A 271 -1.54 -3.56 5.12
C SER A 271 -1.71 -3.42 3.61
N LEU A 272 -0.64 -3.06 2.89
CA LEU A 272 -0.65 -2.91 1.43
C LEU A 272 0.71 -3.29 0.82
N MET A 273 0.70 -3.87 -0.39
CA MET A 273 1.92 -4.33 -1.06
C MET A 273 2.49 -3.32 -2.07
N CYS A 274 1.67 -2.40 -2.55
CA CYS A 274 2.04 -1.45 -3.60
C CYS A 274 1.39 -0.09 -3.36
N ASP A 275 1.82 0.89 -4.13
CA ASP A 275 1.21 2.22 -4.15
C ASP A 275 -0.28 2.11 -4.52
N ARG A 276 -1.11 2.73 -3.68
CA ARG A 276 -2.58 2.80 -3.82
C ARG A 276 -3.08 4.24 -3.73
N SER A 277 -2.23 5.19 -4.05
CA SER A 277 -2.59 6.62 -4.05
C SER A 277 -3.69 6.98 -5.06
N ASP A 278 -3.90 6.11 -6.07
CA ASP A 278 -4.97 6.21 -7.07
C ASP A 278 -6.27 5.51 -6.65
N LEU A 279 -6.29 4.83 -5.51
CA LEU A 279 -7.44 4.06 -5.06
C LEU A 279 -8.66 4.97 -4.85
N ILE A 280 -9.80 4.59 -5.41
CA ILE A 280 -11.11 5.18 -5.10
C ILE A 280 -11.87 4.13 -4.32
N ILE A 281 -12.16 4.41 -3.06
CA ILE A 281 -12.84 3.47 -2.18
C ILE A 281 -14.34 3.59 -2.45
N ARG A 282 -14.91 2.56 -3.09
CA ARG A 282 -16.34 2.44 -3.42
C ARG A 282 -16.94 1.15 -2.91
N ASP A 283 -16.17 0.05 -3.02
CA ASP A 283 -16.62 -1.28 -2.68
C ASP A 283 -15.68 -1.88 -1.64
N ILE A 284 -16.24 -2.29 -0.51
CA ILE A 284 -15.52 -2.84 0.65
C ILE A 284 -15.97 -4.27 0.85
N LEU A 285 -15.04 -5.21 0.76
CA LEU A 285 -15.30 -6.60 1.14
C LEU A 285 -15.11 -6.74 2.65
N PHE A 286 -16.17 -7.09 3.36
CA PHE A 286 -16.15 -7.36 4.79
C PHE A 286 -16.35 -8.85 5.05
N VAL A 287 -15.28 -9.51 5.48
CA VAL A 287 -15.26 -10.97 5.74
C VAL A 287 -15.45 -11.20 7.22
N HIS A 288 -16.59 -11.78 7.58
CA HIS A 288 -17.01 -11.94 8.97
C HIS A 288 -17.88 -13.19 9.16
N ASP A 289 -18.00 -13.69 10.39
CA ASP A 289 -18.84 -14.85 10.69
C ASP A 289 -20.30 -14.52 11.00
N PHE A 290 -20.60 -13.27 11.30
CA PHE A 290 -21.94 -12.75 11.60
C PHE A 290 -22.70 -13.56 12.66
N MET A 291 -21.98 -14.06 13.69
CA MET A 291 -22.61 -14.79 14.79
C MET A 291 -23.37 -13.83 15.72
N GLU A 292 -24.45 -14.29 16.36
CA GLU A 292 -25.34 -13.47 17.19
C GLU A 292 -24.64 -12.77 18.36
N ASP A 293 -23.56 -13.33 18.87
CA ASP A 293 -22.83 -12.82 20.03
C ASP A 293 -21.76 -11.79 19.68
N ASP A 294 -21.51 -11.56 18.39
CA ASP A 294 -20.47 -10.61 17.98
C ASP A 294 -21.02 -9.17 17.91
N LYS A 295 -20.71 -8.43 18.96
CA LYS A 295 -21.01 -7.00 19.08
C LYS A 295 -19.77 -6.13 18.97
N THR A 296 -18.72 -6.65 18.32
CA THR A 296 -17.46 -5.91 18.17
C THR A 296 -17.71 -4.61 17.45
N ASP A 297 -17.59 -3.52 18.18
CA ASP A 297 -17.67 -2.19 17.59
C ASP A 297 -16.40 -1.91 16.78
N LEU A 298 -16.56 -1.60 15.51
CA LEU A 298 -15.49 -1.23 14.61
C LEU A 298 -15.62 0.23 14.18
N PRO A 299 -15.12 1.19 14.99
CA PRO A 299 -15.24 2.63 14.69
C PRO A 299 -14.72 2.99 13.29
N LEU A 300 -13.70 2.26 12.82
CA LEU A 300 -13.15 2.46 11.49
C LEU A 300 -14.15 2.10 10.39
N MET A 301 -14.97 1.04 10.57
CA MET A 301 -15.99 0.64 9.61
C MET A 301 -17.10 1.69 9.49
N HIS A 302 -17.53 2.29 10.62
CA HIS A 302 -18.46 3.42 10.62
C HIS A 302 -17.92 4.60 9.83
N LYS A 303 -16.64 4.94 10.01
CA LYS A 303 -15.99 6.03 9.25
C LYS A 303 -15.98 5.74 7.74
N PHE A 304 -15.71 4.50 7.34
CA PHE A 304 -15.73 4.12 5.92
C PHE A 304 -17.15 4.15 5.35
N SER A 305 -18.15 3.69 6.09
CA SER A 305 -19.57 3.77 5.67
C SER A 305 -20.04 5.21 5.52
N GLU A 306 -19.73 6.07 6.49
CA GLU A 306 -20.26 7.43 6.54
C GLU A 306 -19.56 8.38 5.57
N PHE A 307 -18.20 8.31 5.50
CA PHE A 307 -17.40 9.34 4.82
C PHE A 307 -16.97 8.94 3.40
N PHE A 308 -16.86 7.64 3.09
CA PHE A 308 -16.52 7.19 1.74
C PHE A 308 -17.73 6.84 0.88
N ASP A 309 -18.94 6.84 1.47
CA ASP A 309 -20.18 6.43 0.79
C ASP A 309 -20.05 5.05 0.11
N ALA A 310 -19.25 4.17 0.72
CA ALA A 310 -18.88 2.89 0.18
C ALA A 310 -20.03 1.86 0.31
N ASN A 311 -20.11 0.95 -0.67
CA ASN A 311 -20.95 -0.23 -0.62
C ASN A 311 -20.19 -1.38 0.07
N PHE A 312 -20.82 -2.01 1.06
CA PHE A 312 -20.22 -3.15 1.77
C PHE A 312 -20.71 -4.46 1.17
N HIS A 313 -19.77 -5.33 0.84
CA HIS A 313 -20.03 -6.72 0.50
C HIS A 313 -19.79 -7.57 1.74
N PHE A 314 -20.83 -7.91 2.46
CA PHE A 314 -20.76 -8.82 3.62
C PHE A 314 -20.58 -10.24 3.12
N LEU A 315 -19.42 -10.83 3.41
CA LEU A 315 -19.08 -12.16 2.94
C LEU A 315 -18.92 -13.12 4.12
N TYR A 316 -19.80 -14.10 4.17
CA TYR A 316 -19.65 -15.27 5.02
C TYR A 316 -19.05 -16.43 4.22
N ILE A 317 -18.01 -17.05 4.77
CA ILE A 317 -17.36 -18.20 4.17
C ILE A 317 -17.52 -19.40 5.09
N GLN A 318 -18.12 -20.46 4.60
CA GLN A 318 -18.35 -21.68 5.35
C GLN A 318 -17.64 -22.87 4.73
N ALA A 319 -17.26 -23.84 5.58
CA ALA A 319 -16.74 -25.11 5.10
C ALA A 319 -17.79 -25.86 4.28
N GLU A 320 -17.36 -26.68 3.34
CA GLU A 320 -18.25 -27.52 2.51
C GLU A 320 -19.17 -28.42 3.35
N SER A 321 -18.69 -28.87 4.51
CA SER A 321 -19.43 -29.69 5.47
C SER A 321 -20.36 -28.91 6.41
N SER A 322 -20.36 -27.59 6.35
CA SER A 322 -21.16 -26.76 7.26
C SER A 322 -22.65 -26.85 6.92
N THR A 323 -23.48 -26.85 7.98
CA THR A 323 -24.94 -26.90 7.91
C THR A 323 -25.59 -25.63 8.44
N VAL A 324 -24.91 -24.49 8.36
CA VAL A 324 -25.46 -23.20 8.79
C VAL A 324 -26.69 -22.87 7.95
N ASP A 325 -27.78 -22.50 8.64
CA ASP A 325 -29.02 -22.07 8.01
C ASP A 325 -28.81 -20.70 7.35
N ASN A 326 -29.00 -20.67 6.03
CA ASN A 326 -28.81 -19.44 5.26
C ASN A 326 -29.77 -18.32 5.66
N ASP A 327 -31.02 -18.63 6.05
CA ASP A 327 -32.01 -17.62 6.42
C ASP A 327 -31.62 -16.95 7.73
N VAL A 328 -31.11 -17.72 8.69
CA VAL A 328 -30.56 -17.19 9.96
C VAL A 328 -29.34 -16.33 9.68
N LEU A 329 -28.41 -16.79 8.84
CA LEU A 329 -27.21 -16.04 8.48
C LEU A 329 -27.56 -14.70 7.83
N LEU A 330 -28.47 -14.69 6.85
CA LEU A 330 -28.87 -13.46 6.15
C LEU A 330 -29.55 -12.48 7.09
N LYS A 331 -30.32 -12.97 8.08
CA LYS A 331 -30.91 -12.15 9.13
C LYS A 331 -29.85 -11.54 10.04
N ASN A 332 -28.86 -12.33 10.46
CA ASN A 332 -27.75 -11.84 11.28
C ASN A 332 -26.95 -10.73 10.56
N MET A 333 -26.73 -10.85 9.25
CA MET A 333 -26.10 -9.81 8.45
C MET A 333 -26.93 -8.51 8.44
N ASP A 334 -28.26 -8.61 8.35
CA ASP A 334 -29.14 -7.43 8.45
C ASP A 334 -29.06 -6.76 9.83
N GLU A 335 -29.09 -7.56 10.90
CA GLU A 335 -28.96 -7.08 12.28
C GLU A 335 -27.59 -6.44 12.52
N TYR A 336 -26.52 -7.04 11.99
CA TYR A 336 -25.17 -6.49 12.03
C TYR A 336 -25.10 -5.13 11.31
N ALA A 337 -25.63 -5.03 10.09
CA ALA A 337 -25.68 -3.77 9.35
C ALA A 337 -26.46 -2.69 10.10
N GLN A 338 -27.59 -3.03 10.68
CA GLN A 338 -28.43 -2.10 11.45
C GLN A 338 -27.71 -1.61 12.70
N SER A 339 -27.09 -2.50 13.48
CA SER A 339 -26.37 -2.17 14.72
C SER A 339 -25.15 -1.26 14.46
N HIS A 340 -24.52 -1.39 13.27
CA HIS A 340 -23.35 -0.62 12.87
C HIS A 340 -23.67 0.55 11.93
N GLY A 341 -24.95 0.86 11.70
CA GLY A 341 -25.38 2.01 10.88
C GLY A 341 -24.97 1.92 9.42
N ILE A 342 -24.75 0.69 8.89
CA ILE A 342 -24.38 0.45 7.51
C ILE A 342 -25.65 0.39 6.66
N SER A 343 -25.85 1.36 5.77
CA SER A 343 -27.04 1.46 4.96
C SER A 343 -26.90 0.90 3.54
N LYS A 344 -25.65 0.78 3.05
CA LYS A 344 -25.34 0.26 1.71
C LYS A 344 -24.54 -1.02 1.84
N PHE A 345 -25.20 -2.15 1.65
CA PHE A 345 -24.51 -3.45 1.71
C PHE A 345 -25.20 -4.52 0.87
N GLU A 346 -24.43 -5.49 0.46
CA GLU A 346 -24.85 -6.71 -0.20
C GLU A 346 -24.44 -7.93 0.63
N LYS A 347 -25.21 -9.01 0.58
CA LYS A 347 -24.98 -10.21 1.41
C LYS A 347 -24.53 -11.36 0.53
N HIS A 348 -23.43 -12.00 0.92
CA HIS A 348 -22.83 -13.12 0.20
C HIS A 348 -22.48 -14.26 1.14
N ALA A 349 -22.79 -15.49 0.73
CA ALA A 349 -22.41 -16.71 1.42
C ALA A 349 -21.72 -17.65 0.43
N LEU A 350 -20.49 -18.06 0.73
CA LEU A 350 -19.73 -18.97 -0.11
C LEU A 350 -19.36 -20.24 0.66
N LYS A 351 -19.43 -21.37 -0.03
CA LYS A 351 -18.88 -22.65 0.45
C LYS A 351 -17.53 -22.90 -0.21
N THR A 352 -16.49 -23.00 0.58
CA THR A 352 -15.12 -23.22 0.07
C THR A 352 -14.30 -24.03 1.08
N SER A 353 -13.14 -24.54 0.63
CA SER A 353 -12.21 -25.26 1.50
C SER A 353 -11.67 -24.44 2.66
N ASP A 354 -11.48 -23.14 2.42
CA ASP A 354 -10.90 -22.19 3.39
C ASP A 354 -11.25 -20.74 3.04
N ILE A 355 -10.96 -19.85 3.98
CA ILE A 355 -11.28 -18.40 3.87
C ILE A 355 -10.47 -17.73 2.75
N GLU A 356 -9.19 -18.08 2.58
CA GLU A 356 -8.35 -17.47 1.56
C GLU A 356 -8.90 -17.74 0.16
N ASN A 357 -9.28 -18.99 -0.13
CA ASN A 357 -9.88 -19.38 -1.39
C ASN A 357 -11.25 -18.72 -1.60
N GLY A 358 -12.05 -18.60 -0.53
CA GLY A 358 -13.32 -17.89 -0.56
C GLY A 358 -13.18 -16.42 -0.94
N VAL A 359 -12.28 -15.70 -0.29
CA VAL A 359 -11.97 -14.28 -0.60
C VAL A 359 -11.45 -14.13 -2.03
N LYS A 360 -10.49 -14.98 -2.44
CA LYS A 360 -9.96 -14.95 -3.81
C LYS A 360 -11.02 -15.25 -4.87
N SER A 361 -11.92 -16.19 -4.57
CA SER A 361 -13.03 -16.53 -5.47
C SER A 361 -14.02 -15.38 -5.60
N PHE A 362 -14.37 -14.74 -4.49
CA PHE A 362 -15.21 -13.56 -4.47
C PHE A 362 -14.60 -12.44 -5.33
N LEU A 363 -13.34 -12.07 -5.07
CA LEU A 363 -12.64 -10.99 -5.77
C LEU A 363 -12.41 -11.25 -7.27
N LYS A 364 -12.53 -12.49 -7.75
CA LYS A 364 -12.54 -12.81 -9.19
C LYS A 364 -13.87 -12.52 -9.86
N SER A 365 -14.96 -12.67 -9.13
CA SER A 365 -16.33 -12.47 -9.65
C SER A 365 -16.83 -11.05 -9.44
N GLN A 366 -16.42 -10.43 -8.34
CA GLN A 366 -16.87 -9.11 -7.92
C GLN A 366 -15.69 -8.38 -7.27
N ASP A 367 -15.27 -7.26 -7.85
CA ASP A 367 -14.11 -6.51 -7.36
C ASP A 367 -14.45 -5.76 -6.07
N ALA A 368 -13.45 -5.56 -5.21
CA ALA A 368 -13.54 -4.70 -4.05
C ALA A 368 -12.22 -3.90 -3.91
N ASP A 369 -12.33 -2.70 -3.38
CA ASP A 369 -11.20 -1.78 -3.26
C ASP A 369 -10.34 -2.07 -2.02
N ILE A 370 -11.00 -2.42 -0.92
CA ILE A 370 -10.38 -2.77 0.37
C ILE A 370 -11.05 -4.02 0.93
N VAL A 371 -10.28 -4.84 1.62
CA VAL A 371 -10.78 -6.02 2.34
C VAL A 371 -10.66 -5.79 3.84
N PHE A 372 -11.76 -5.91 4.57
CA PHE A 372 -11.80 -5.96 6.03
C PHE A 372 -11.92 -7.42 6.46
N ILE A 373 -11.07 -7.85 7.40
CA ILE A 373 -11.07 -9.22 7.90
C ILE A 373 -10.72 -9.30 9.38
N GLY A 374 -11.53 -10.02 10.15
CA GLY A 374 -11.25 -10.33 11.55
C GLY A 374 -10.13 -11.37 11.70
N THR A 375 -9.29 -11.22 12.73
CA THR A 375 -8.18 -12.14 13.01
C THR A 375 -8.51 -13.21 14.05
N HIS A 376 -9.57 -13.03 14.83
CA HIS A 376 -10.06 -13.95 15.84
C HIS A 376 -11.58 -14.00 15.77
N GLY A 377 -12.17 -15.19 15.70
CA GLY A 377 -13.59 -15.42 15.84
C GLY A 377 -13.83 -16.65 16.74
N LYS A 378 -14.90 -16.64 17.52
CA LYS A 378 -15.30 -17.77 18.38
C LYS A 378 -15.82 -18.98 17.59
N GLY A 379 -16.20 -18.76 16.31
CA GLY A 379 -16.60 -19.83 15.40
C GLY A 379 -15.39 -20.42 14.69
N GLY A 380 -15.02 -21.63 14.97
CA GLY A 380 -13.79 -22.36 14.60
C GLY A 380 -13.30 -22.37 13.14
N PHE A 381 -13.83 -21.50 12.28
CA PHE A 381 -13.46 -21.37 10.87
C PHE A 381 -12.58 -20.12 10.59
N PHE A 382 -12.68 -19.06 11.41
CA PHE A 382 -11.79 -17.92 11.34
C PHE A 382 -10.45 -18.22 12.00
N HIS A 383 -9.58 -18.88 11.25
CA HIS A 383 -8.23 -19.16 11.73
C HIS A 383 -7.33 -17.94 11.52
N LYS A 384 -6.50 -17.65 12.53
CA LYS A 384 -5.39 -16.67 12.48
C LYS A 384 -4.61 -16.71 11.17
N SER A 385 -4.51 -17.89 10.56
CA SER A 385 -3.77 -18.12 9.32
C SER A 385 -4.40 -17.47 8.07
N ALA A 386 -5.71 -17.20 8.04
CA ALA A 386 -6.37 -16.69 6.85
C ALA A 386 -6.02 -15.21 6.59
N ALA A 387 -6.16 -14.34 7.61
CA ALA A 387 -5.76 -12.94 7.51
C ALA A 387 -4.25 -12.82 7.21
N GLU A 388 -3.42 -13.62 7.91
CA GLU A 388 -1.97 -13.66 7.68
C GLU A 388 -1.64 -14.06 6.23
N SER A 389 -2.33 -15.05 5.67
CA SER A 389 -2.12 -15.52 4.30
C SER A 389 -2.56 -14.46 3.29
N LEU A 390 -3.70 -13.82 3.51
CA LEU A 390 -4.18 -12.75 2.64
C LEU A 390 -3.23 -11.55 2.64
N ILE A 391 -2.71 -11.12 3.80
CA ILE A 391 -1.72 -10.04 3.93
C ILE A 391 -0.47 -10.34 3.07
N LYS A 392 -0.10 -11.60 2.93
CA LYS A 392 1.07 -12.03 2.17
C LYS A 392 0.82 -12.15 0.66
N HIS A 393 -0.39 -12.49 0.25
CA HIS A 393 -0.66 -12.91 -1.13
C HIS A 393 -1.67 -12.03 -1.88
N LEU A 394 -2.44 -11.20 -1.18
CA LEU A 394 -3.46 -10.37 -1.82
C LEU A 394 -2.92 -8.99 -2.13
N TYR A 395 -3.05 -8.57 -3.39
CA TYR A 395 -2.63 -7.25 -3.86
C TYR A 395 -3.60 -6.10 -3.49
N LYS A 396 -4.71 -6.39 -2.84
CA LYS A 396 -5.64 -5.38 -2.33
C LYS A 396 -5.20 -4.89 -0.95
N PRO A 397 -5.46 -3.63 -0.57
CA PRO A 397 -5.31 -3.20 0.81
C PRO A 397 -6.18 -4.04 1.74
N ILE A 398 -5.62 -4.46 2.87
CA ILE A 398 -6.32 -5.30 3.84
C ILE A 398 -6.32 -4.58 5.18
N ILE A 399 -7.50 -4.41 5.77
CA ILE A 399 -7.66 -3.99 7.15
C ILE A 399 -7.97 -5.23 7.97
N SER A 400 -7.01 -5.62 8.82
CA SER A 400 -7.21 -6.68 9.80
C SER A 400 -7.47 -6.09 11.19
N PHE A 401 -8.38 -6.71 11.93
CA PHE A 401 -8.80 -6.28 13.26
C PHE A 401 -9.07 -7.48 14.16
N HIS A 402 -8.98 -7.28 15.46
CA HIS A 402 -9.33 -8.28 16.47
C HIS A 402 -10.84 -8.30 16.70
N LEU A 403 -11.42 -9.51 16.71
CA LEU A 403 -12.82 -9.78 17.09
C LEU A 403 -12.91 -10.19 18.55
#